data_dfda563781801ca6989232790e792d8a
#
_entry.id   dfda563781801ca6989232790e792d8a
#
_cell.length_a   1.000
_cell.length_b   1.000
_cell.length_c   1.000
_cell.angle_alpha   90.00
_cell.angle_beta   90.00
_cell.angle_gamma   90.00
#
_symmetry.space_group_name_H-M   'P 1'
#
loop_
_entity.id
_entity.type
_entity.pdbx_description
1 polymer ?
#
loop_
_entity_poly.entity_id
_entity_poly.type
_entity_poly.pdbx_seq_one_letter_code
_entity_poly.pdbx_strand_id
1 'polypeptide(L)'
;MTYRREFDSHPVTLYSNLVEWLHSLKMRSAPATQWIATIISAKGIREDEIERSDLLSFLNEFDKTDKVTKEQLLIIAEEGLVACQFTVRTERWTSYRPTLQSAAFSHETIPKKVFDTFSDGEIVSCHKLVSFNYRIVRLKFTGMFGSGESWFVFDEHWRQFKPSTSYKNALDAVDFLYTVAADRFSEYSSQAPRNYYERYSLLGKNSSYKEWVVCLPDWPETFENSHFDLNNLVLHIRTSEWKDTKNQPLLLIDEIQSDWHALGRENGYYDIGTIEDEGSNAVPDAPFKKEWHELGVKLAIWVALQSGHRRVAFTNSNVHKFRYGRDLEGFHLLYDQLIPKSLAKLASKFKCHLGSAMIAISEPKETIRYRRGAGWELRGHGQDADIKIIKNEVVAMRYLESCGLKKQEKVRVFEIPPELADMVESKGLPLFGWW
;
A
#
# COMPACT_ATOMS: atom_id res chain seq x y z
N MET A 1 11.89 -8.09 21.56
CA MET A 1 10.83 -8.65 20.67
C MET A 1 10.94 -7.93 19.36
N THR A 2 11.05 -8.66 18.27
CA THR A 2 11.08 -8.10 16.93
C THR A 2 9.67 -8.22 16.33
N TYR A 3 9.24 -7.27 15.55
CA TYR A 3 7.94 -7.26 14.90
C TYR A 3 8.15 -7.36 13.40
N ARG A 4 7.37 -8.21 12.74
CA ARG A 4 7.35 -8.37 11.29
C ARG A 4 6.10 -7.73 10.72
N ARG A 5 6.28 -7.00 9.63
CA ARG A 5 5.20 -6.46 8.83
C ARG A 5 4.58 -7.58 8.00
N GLU A 6 3.29 -7.71 8.07
CA GLU A 6 2.51 -8.68 7.29
C GLU A 6 1.29 -7.99 6.68
N PHE A 7 0.67 -8.64 5.72
CA PHE A 7 -0.51 -8.13 5.05
C PHE A 7 -1.61 -9.17 5.08
N ASP A 8 -2.72 -8.84 5.73
CA ASP A 8 -3.92 -9.64 5.73
C ASP A 8 -4.72 -9.38 4.45
N SER A 9 -5.07 -10.45 3.73
CA SER A 9 -5.93 -10.34 2.56
C SER A 9 -7.39 -10.27 2.96
N HIS A 10 -8.14 -9.37 2.32
CA HIS A 10 -9.57 -9.22 2.47
C HIS A 10 -10.26 -9.62 1.18
N PRO A 11 -11.16 -10.61 1.22
CA PRO A 11 -11.90 -11.01 0.03
C PRO A 11 -12.79 -9.87 -0.44
N VAL A 12 -12.66 -9.52 -1.70
CA VAL A 12 -13.52 -8.56 -2.40
C VAL A 12 -14.10 -9.24 -3.64
N THR A 13 -15.41 -9.19 -3.78
CA THR A 13 -16.06 -9.65 -5.00
C THR A 13 -15.92 -8.58 -6.07
N LEU A 14 -15.41 -8.98 -7.24
CA LEU A 14 -15.22 -8.09 -8.39
C LEU A 14 -16.08 -8.56 -9.55
N TYR A 15 -16.57 -7.61 -10.34
CA TYR A 15 -17.31 -7.92 -11.57
C TYR A 15 -16.99 -6.88 -12.66
N SER A 16 -17.19 -7.28 -13.92
CA SER A 16 -17.03 -6.43 -15.09
C SER A 16 -18.38 -5.93 -15.56
N ASN A 17 -18.52 -4.60 -15.72
CA ASN A 17 -19.70 -4.02 -16.33
C ASN A 17 -19.84 -4.41 -17.82
N LEU A 18 -18.72 -4.59 -18.52
CA LEU A 18 -18.70 -5.04 -19.91
C LEU A 18 -19.22 -6.47 -20.04
N VAL A 19 -18.77 -7.39 -19.20
CA VAL A 19 -19.21 -8.80 -19.21
C VAL A 19 -20.70 -8.89 -18.88
N GLU A 20 -21.19 -8.18 -17.86
CA GLU A 20 -22.61 -8.14 -17.53
C GLU A 20 -23.46 -7.54 -18.65
N TRP A 21 -22.96 -6.46 -19.27
CA TRP A 21 -23.64 -5.86 -20.41
C TRP A 21 -23.74 -6.85 -21.59
N LEU A 22 -22.64 -7.57 -21.93
CA LEU A 22 -22.63 -8.62 -22.93
C LEU A 22 -23.69 -9.70 -22.60
N HIS A 23 -23.76 -10.17 -21.35
CA HIS A 23 -24.77 -11.13 -20.92
C HIS A 23 -26.20 -10.62 -21.17
N SER A 24 -26.45 -9.34 -20.94
CA SER A 24 -27.78 -8.71 -21.08
C SER A 24 -28.26 -8.59 -22.54
N LEU A 25 -27.35 -8.66 -23.50
CA LEU A 25 -27.68 -8.53 -24.92
C LEU A 25 -28.51 -9.73 -25.42
N LYS A 26 -29.59 -9.41 -26.16
CA LYS A 26 -30.38 -10.45 -26.83
C LYS A 26 -29.71 -11.04 -28.08
N MET A 27 -28.73 -10.33 -28.64
CA MET A 27 -27.96 -10.74 -29.81
C MET A 27 -27.06 -11.90 -29.44
N ARG A 28 -27.20 -13.02 -30.12
CA ARG A 28 -26.42 -14.24 -29.87
C ARG A 28 -25.22 -14.39 -30.81
N SER A 29 -25.34 -13.86 -32.03
CA SER A 29 -24.30 -13.91 -33.05
C SER A 29 -24.48 -12.76 -34.02
N ALA A 30 -23.37 -12.16 -34.46
CA ALA A 30 -23.35 -11.09 -35.45
C ALA A 30 -22.02 -11.07 -36.20
N PRO A 31 -21.94 -10.35 -37.34
CA PRO A 31 -20.66 -10.06 -37.98
C PRO A 31 -19.70 -9.31 -37.03
N ALA A 32 -18.40 -9.56 -37.15
CA ALA A 32 -17.38 -8.92 -36.33
C ALA A 32 -17.50 -7.38 -36.34
N THR A 33 -17.73 -6.79 -37.52
CA THR A 33 -17.93 -5.33 -37.64
C THR A 33 -19.14 -4.79 -36.86
N GLN A 34 -20.21 -5.57 -36.79
CA GLN A 34 -21.41 -5.18 -36.03
C GLN A 34 -21.12 -5.26 -34.51
N TRP A 35 -20.39 -6.28 -34.06
CA TRP A 35 -19.96 -6.38 -32.67
C TRP A 35 -19.07 -5.21 -32.26
N ILE A 36 -18.05 -4.87 -33.07
CA ILE A 36 -17.17 -3.71 -32.84
C ILE A 36 -17.99 -2.44 -32.65
N ALA A 37 -18.89 -2.14 -33.60
CA ALA A 37 -19.76 -0.94 -33.51
C ALA A 37 -20.64 -0.96 -32.26
N THR A 38 -21.17 -2.13 -31.88
CA THR A 38 -22.03 -2.32 -30.71
C THR A 38 -21.24 -2.09 -29.41
N ILE A 39 -20.03 -2.67 -29.31
CA ILE A 39 -19.15 -2.54 -28.12
C ILE A 39 -18.70 -1.10 -27.93
N ILE A 40 -18.20 -0.44 -28.99
CA ILE A 40 -17.72 0.95 -28.92
C ILE A 40 -18.85 1.92 -28.55
N SER A 41 -20.08 1.65 -28.97
CA SER A 41 -21.26 2.47 -28.66
C SER A 41 -21.92 2.14 -27.30
N ALA A 42 -21.41 1.16 -26.56
CA ALA A 42 -22.01 0.69 -25.30
C ALA A 42 -22.00 1.80 -24.24
N LYS A 43 -23.17 2.18 -23.78
CA LYS A 43 -23.31 3.23 -22.75
C LYS A 43 -22.96 2.68 -21.37
N GLY A 44 -22.14 3.41 -20.63
CA GLY A 44 -21.77 3.07 -19.25
C GLY A 44 -20.58 2.13 -19.12
N ILE A 45 -20.09 1.59 -20.23
CA ILE A 45 -18.85 0.81 -20.27
C ILE A 45 -17.67 1.77 -20.45
N ARG A 46 -16.59 1.53 -19.76
CA ARG A 46 -15.38 2.35 -19.85
C ARG A 46 -14.50 1.93 -21.02
N GLU A 47 -13.86 2.92 -21.64
CA GLU A 47 -12.93 2.69 -22.75
C GLU A 47 -11.78 1.78 -22.31
N ASP A 48 -11.19 2.02 -21.13
CA ASP A 48 -10.12 1.21 -20.55
C ASP A 48 -10.56 -0.24 -20.31
N GLU A 49 -11.82 -0.47 -19.92
CA GLU A 49 -12.39 -1.81 -19.76
C GLU A 49 -12.51 -2.56 -21.10
N ILE A 50 -12.93 -1.85 -22.15
CA ILE A 50 -13.01 -2.41 -23.50
C ILE A 50 -11.60 -2.74 -24.02
N GLU A 51 -10.67 -1.84 -23.84
CA GLU A 51 -9.27 -2.02 -24.27
C GLU A 51 -8.63 -3.24 -23.59
N ARG A 52 -8.80 -3.35 -22.27
CA ARG A 52 -8.22 -4.45 -21.47
C ARG A 52 -8.93 -5.80 -21.64
N SER A 53 -10.09 -5.82 -22.23
CA SER A 53 -10.85 -7.05 -22.48
C SER A 53 -10.38 -7.84 -23.70
N ASP A 54 -9.44 -7.30 -24.50
CA ASP A 54 -8.95 -7.83 -25.76
C ASP A 54 -10.02 -8.06 -26.85
N LEU A 55 -11.27 -7.66 -26.59
CA LEU A 55 -12.38 -7.89 -27.51
C LEU A 55 -12.17 -7.27 -28.89
N LEU A 56 -11.64 -6.04 -28.94
CA LEU A 56 -11.43 -5.37 -30.22
C LEU A 56 -10.30 -6.02 -31.00
N SER A 57 -9.23 -6.45 -30.34
CA SER A 57 -8.12 -7.18 -30.96
C SER A 57 -8.63 -8.51 -31.54
N PHE A 58 -9.35 -9.30 -30.74
CA PHE A 58 -9.97 -10.54 -31.17
C PHE A 58 -10.92 -10.36 -32.35
N LEU A 59 -11.80 -9.37 -32.33
CA LEU A 59 -12.77 -9.11 -33.41
C LEU A 59 -12.10 -8.65 -34.72
N ASN A 60 -10.94 -7.98 -34.63
CA ASN A 60 -10.19 -7.55 -35.81
C ASN A 60 -9.46 -8.70 -36.52
N GLU A 61 -9.36 -9.89 -35.95
CA GLU A 61 -8.81 -11.09 -36.60
C GLU A 61 -9.79 -11.73 -37.59
N PHE A 62 -11.06 -11.37 -37.56
CA PHE A 62 -12.12 -11.93 -38.40
C PHE A 62 -12.35 -11.08 -39.66
N ASP A 63 -12.76 -11.75 -40.75
CA ASP A 63 -13.29 -11.04 -41.92
C ASP A 63 -14.58 -10.30 -41.56
N LYS A 64 -14.84 -9.20 -42.28
CA LYS A 64 -15.95 -8.29 -41.98
C LYS A 64 -17.32 -8.95 -41.88
N THR A 65 -17.50 -10.08 -42.56
CA THR A 65 -18.76 -10.83 -42.65
C THR A 65 -18.78 -12.05 -41.74
N ASP A 66 -17.66 -12.42 -41.15
CA ASP A 66 -17.59 -13.60 -40.29
C ASP A 66 -18.43 -13.40 -39.05
N LYS A 67 -19.21 -14.42 -38.75
CA LYS A 67 -20.09 -14.42 -37.58
C LYS A 67 -19.33 -14.86 -36.34
N VAL A 68 -19.34 -14.00 -35.36
CA VAL A 68 -18.80 -14.27 -34.02
C VAL A 68 -19.99 -14.43 -33.07
N THR A 69 -19.90 -15.39 -32.15
CA THR A 69 -20.95 -15.61 -31.15
C THR A 69 -20.71 -14.80 -29.88
N LYS A 70 -21.79 -14.52 -29.14
CA LYS A 70 -21.70 -13.86 -27.85
C LYS A 70 -20.86 -14.65 -26.83
N GLU A 71 -20.97 -15.97 -26.87
CA GLU A 71 -20.22 -16.89 -26.00
C GLU A 71 -18.71 -16.76 -26.21
N GLN A 72 -18.26 -16.60 -27.47
CA GLN A 72 -16.85 -16.34 -27.76
C GLN A 72 -16.40 -14.99 -27.16
N LEU A 73 -17.22 -13.94 -27.30
CA LEU A 73 -16.89 -12.63 -26.72
C LEU A 73 -16.84 -12.66 -25.20
N LEU A 74 -17.73 -13.40 -24.55
CA LEU A 74 -17.71 -13.54 -23.09
C LEU A 74 -16.41 -14.22 -22.62
N ILE A 75 -16.00 -15.28 -23.25
CA ILE A 75 -14.74 -15.98 -22.91
C ILE A 75 -13.55 -15.02 -23.05
N ILE A 76 -13.42 -14.35 -24.19
CA ILE A 76 -12.31 -13.43 -24.44
C ILE A 76 -12.31 -12.26 -23.44
N ALA A 77 -13.50 -11.66 -23.16
CA ALA A 77 -13.58 -10.56 -22.20
C ALA A 77 -13.24 -11.00 -20.78
N GLU A 78 -13.68 -12.16 -20.34
CA GLU A 78 -13.37 -12.69 -19.02
C GLU A 78 -11.88 -12.99 -18.89
N GLU A 79 -11.26 -13.63 -19.89
CA GLU A 79 -9.82 -13.95 -19.90
C GLU A 79 -8.96 -12.69 -19.95
N GLY A 80 -9.27 -11.71 -20.82
CA GLY A 80 -8.53 -10.47 -20.94
C GLY A 80 -8.56 -9.62 -19.66
N LEU A 81 -9.68 -9.67 -18.91
CA LEU A 81 -9.84 -8.90 -17.68
C LEU A 81 -9.27 -9.58 -16.43
N VAL A 82 -8.78 -10.83 -16.50
CA VAL A 82 -8.19 -11.55 -15.35
C VAL A 82 -7.04 -10.74 -14.74
N ALA A 83 -6.13 -10.23 -15.56
CA ALA A 83 -4.99 -9.46 -15.09
C ALA A 83 -5.37 -8.15 -14.38
N CYS A 84 -6.57 -7.61 -14.65
CA CYS A 84 -7.09 -6.41 -13.98
C CYS A 84 -7.75 -6.69 -12.62
N GLN A 85 -7.92 -7.96 -12.24
CA GLN A 85 -8.47 -8.31 -10.94
C GLN A 85 -7.49 -7.97 -9.84
N PHE A 86 -7.97 -7.28 -8.82
CA PHE A 86 -7.13 -6.83 -7.73
C PHE A 86 -7.47 -7.53 -6.41
N THR A 87 -6.47 -7.56 -5.54
CA THR A 87 -6.62 -7.97 -4.13
C THR A 87 -6.52 -6.77 -3.22
N VAL A 88 -7.28 -6.81 -2.12
CA VAL A 88 -7.22 -5.79 -1.05
C VAL A 88 -6.57 -6.40 0.17
N ARG A 89 -5.59 -5.70 0.73
CA ARG A 89 -4.85 -6.15 1.92
C ARG A 89 -4.73 -5.03 2.93
N THR A 90 -4.61 -5.38 4.21
CA THR A 90 -4.27 -4.44 5.28
C THR A 90 -2.96 -4.81 5.93
N GLU A 91 -2.19 -3.80 6.27
CA GLU A 91 -0.99 -3.96 7.06
C GLU A 91 -1.32 -4.39 8.49
N ARG A 92 -0.59 -5.37 8.97
CA ARG A 92 -0.53 -5.69 10.40
C ARG A 92 0.90 -5.98 10.83
N TRP A 93 1.15 -5.82 12.11
CA TRP A 93 2.42 -6.16 12.72
C TRP A 93 2.25 -7.33 13.66
N THR A 94 3.02 -8.39 13.45
CA THR A 94 3.03 -9.55 14.33
C THR A 94 4.31 -9.56 15.16
N SER A 95 4.18 -9.89 16.44
CA SER A 95 5.36 -10.14 17.25
C SER A 95 6.04 -11.42 16.76
N TYR A 96 7.31 -11.30 16.41
CA TYR A 96 8.10 -12.40 15.92
C TYR A 96 9.33 -12.59 16.80
N ARG A 97 9.53 -13.80 17.30
CA ARG A 97 10.74 -14.17 18.01
C ARG A 97 11.38 -15.36 17.30
N PRO A 98 12.14 -15.12 16.23
CA PRO A 98 12.77 -16.18 15.48
C PRO A 98 13.81 -16.89 16.35
N THR A 99 13.96 -18.17 16.10
CA THR A 99 15.06 -18.98 16.64
C THR A 99 15.94 -19.39 15.48
N LEU A 100 17.18 -19.82 15.75
CA LEU A 100 18.06 -20.32 14.71
C LEU A 100 17.52 -21.56 13.97
N GLN A 101 16.54 -22.25 14.55
CA GLN A 101 15.82 -23.37 13.94
C GLN A 101 14.62 -22.95 13.10
N SER A 102 14.28 -21.66 13.07
CA SER A 102 13.15 -21.18 12.25
C SER A 102 13.49 -21.25 10.77
N ALA A 103 12.43 -21.30 9.92
CA ALA A 103 12.57 -21.31 8.46
C ALA A 103 13.29 -20.05 7.88
N ALA A 104 13.38 -18.98 8.68
CA ALA A 104 14.10 -17.77 8.28
C ALA A 104 15.65 -17.94 8.26
N PHE A 105 16.17 -18.97 8.91
CA PHE A 105 17.62 -19.25 8.95
C PHE A 105 17.95 -20.55 8.25
N SER A 106 19.02 -20.54 7.44
CA SER A 106 19.65 -21.72 6.87
C SER A 106 21.05 -21.92 7.46
N HIS A 107 21.50 -23.17 7.54
CA HIS A 107 22.90 -23.46 7.82
C HIS A 107 23.77 -23.04 6.64
N GLU A 108 24.91 -22.42 6.92
CA GLU A 108 25.89 -22.01 5.91
C GLU A 108 27.29 -22.49 6.31
N THR A 109 28.06 -22.96 5.31
CA THR A 109 29.47 -23.28 5.48
C THR A 109 30.28 -22.00 5.29
N ILE A 110 31.15 -21.69 6.26
CA ILE A 110 31.99 -20.50 6.21
C ILE A 110 33.08 -20.69 5.16
N PRO A 111 33.29 -19.75 4.24
CA PRO A 111 34.38 -19.79 3.28
C PRO A 111 35.73 -19.81 3.97
N LYS A 112 36.69 -20.65 3.51
CA LYS A 112 38.03 -20.81 4.09
C LYS A 112 38.74 -19.47 4.31
N LYS A 113 38.61 -18.52 3.38
CA LYS A 113 39.20 -17.17 3.46
C LYS A 113 38.66 -16.36 4.64
N VAL A 114 37.45 -16.60 5.09
CA VAL A 114 36.83 -15.94 6.26
C VAL A 114 37.23 -16.67 7.54
N PHE A 115 37.33 -18.00 7.47
CA PHE A 115 37.78 -18.84 8.58
C PHE A 115 39.14 -18.39 9.16
N ASP A 116 40.08 -18.07 8.28
CA ASP A 116 41.45 -17.65 8.67
C ASP A 116 41.45 -16.30 9.42
N THR A 117 40.36 -15.55 9.46
CA THR A 117 40.25 -14.29 10.22
C THR A 117 39.85 -14.51 11.69
N PHE A 118 39.43 -15.70 12.07
CA PHE A 118 39.05 -16.08 13.44
C PHE A 118 40.19 -16.86 14.14
N SER A 119 41.33 -16.21 14.35
CA SER A 119 42.59 -16.83 14.83
C SER A 119 42.51 -17.48 16.22
N ASP A 120 41.51 -17.10 17.03
CA ASP A 120 41.46 -17.46 18.46
C ASP A 120 40.22 -18.28 18.86
N GLY A 121 39.47 -18.84 17.90
CA GLY A 121 38.26 -19.59 18.21
C GLY A 121 37.92 -20.69 17.21
N GLU A 122 37.29 -21.75 17.71
CA GLU A 122 36.71 -22.81 16.88
C GLU A 122 35.29 -22.42 16.49
N ILE A 123 34.97 -22.45 15.17
CA ILE A 123 33.64 -22.20 14.68
C ILE A 123 32.78 -23.42 14.94
N VAL A 124 31.74 -23.25 15.76
CA VAL A 124 30.80 -24.31 16.11
C VAL A 124 29.64 -24.37 15.11
N SER A 125 29.10 -23.22 14.70
CA SER A 125 27.99 -23.14 13.71
C SER A 125 27.92 -21.76 13.06
N CYS A 126 27.39 -21.75 11.84
CA CYS A 126 27.04 -20.53 11.12
C CYS A 126 25.62 -20.65 10.59
N HIS A 127 24.81 -19.64 10.88
CA HIS A 127 23.43 -19.54 10.44
C HIS A 127 23.26 -18.27 9.63
N LYS A 128 22.72 -18.41 8.41
CA LYS A 128 22.45 -17.29 7.51
C LYS A 128 20.97 -16.93 7.57
N LEU A 129 20.68 -15.66 7.77
CA LEU A 129 19.34 -15.13 7.58
C LEU A 129 19.06 -15.05 6.07
N VAL A 130 18.15 -15.90 5.60
CA VAL A 130 17.92 -16.17 4.17
C VAL A 130 17.60 -14.89 3.39
N SER A 131 16.77 -14.02 3.94
CA SER A 131 16.29 -12.80 3.27
C SER A 131 17.39 -11.73 3.05
N PHE A 132 18.47 -11.72 3.85
CA PHE A 132 19.41 -10.59 3.86
C PHE A 132 20.87 -10.95 3.74
N ASN A 133 21.21 -12.21 3.56
CA ASN A 133 22.59 -12.68 3.58
C ASN A 133 23.38 -12.33 4.86
N TYR A 134 22.72 -11.98 5.96
CA TYR A 134 23.34 -11.72 7.25
C TYR A 134 23.55 -13.02 8.01
N ARG A 135 24.58 -13.05 8.87
CA ARG A 135 25.01 -14.29 9.50
C ARG A 135 25.15 -14.14 11.00
N ILE A 136 24.85 -15.24 11.69
CA ILE A 136 25.14 -15.44 13.11
C ILE A 136 26.12 -16.58 13.21
N VAL A 137 27.30 -16.31 13.79
CA VAL A 137 28.37 -17.29 13.95
C VAL A 137 28.55 -17.58 15.42
N ARG A 138 28.57 -18.86 15.80
CA ARG A 138 28.92 -19.34 17.14
C ARG A 138 30.36 -19.75 17.15
N LEU A 139 31.16 -19.12 18.02
CA LEU A 139 32.55 -19.40 18.22
C LEU A 139 32.78 -19.97 19.64
N LYS A 140 33.67 -20.96 19.73
CA LYS A 140 34.15 -21.50 20.99
C LYS A 140 35.60 -21.07 21.17
N PHE A 141 35.88 -20.46 22.29
CA PHE A 141 37.22 -20.02 22.64
C PHE A 141 37.82 -20.95 23.69
N THR A 142 39.09 -21.31 23.52
CA THR A 142 39.86 -22.06 24.51
C THR A 142 41.14 -21.25 24.77
N GLY A 143 41.18 -20.57 25.88
CA GLY A 143 42.34 -19.72 26.21
C GLY A 143 42.84 -19.95 27.61
N MET A 144 43.92 -19.24 27.97
CA MET A 144 44.65 -19.37 29.24
C MET A 144 43.79 -19.07 30.49
N PHE A 145 42.64 -18.40 30.31
CA PHE A 145 41.71 -18.00 31.38
C PHE A 145 40.36 -18.75 31.35
N GLY A 146 40.28 -19.85 30.62
CA GLY A 146 39.08 -20.69 30.54
C GLY A 146 38.55 -20.89 29.11
N SER A 147 37.54 -21.76 28.99
CA SER A 147 36.82 -21.99 27.73
C SER A 147 35.43 -21.38 27.81
N GLY A 148 34.99 -20.76 26.73
CA GLY A 148 33.66 -20.14 26.62
C GLY A 148 33.11 -20.16 25.19
N GLU A 149 31.84 -19.89 25.05
CA GLU A 149 31.21 -19.74 23.74
C GLU A 149 30.58 -18.35 23.63
N SER A 150 30.66 -17.77 22.45
CA SER A 150 30.04 -16.48 22.13
C SER A 150 29.48 -16.48 20.75
N TRP A 151 28.47 -15.63 20.55
CA TRP A 151 27.77 -15.47 19.30
C TRP A 151 28.10 -14.10 18.69
N PHE A 152 28.34 -14.07 17.39
CA PHE A 152 28.73 -12.88 16.63
C PHE A 152 27.81 -12.69 15.43
N VAL A 153 27.59 -11.44 15.05
CA VAL A 153 26.70 -11.07 13.94
C VAL A 153 27.50 -10.38 12.85
N PHE A 154 27.34 -10.86 11.61
CA PHE A 154 28.05 -10.39 10.43
C PHE A 154 27.08 -9.95 9.33
N ASP A 155 27.52 -8.98 8.53
CA ASP A 155 26.82 -8.54 7.32
C ASP A 155 27.06 -9.51 6.14
N GLU A 156 26.48 -9.17 4.98
CA GLU A 156 26.62 -9.93 3.72
C GLU A 156 28.07 -10.02 3.21
N HIS A 157 28.95 -9.12 3.67
CA HIS A 157 30.36 -9.05 3.32
C HIS A 157 31.29 -9.64 4.39
N TRP A 158 30.75 -10.34 5.38
CA TRP A 158 31.49 -10.91 6.50
C TRP A 158 32.15 -9.86 7.40
N ARG A 159 31.65 -8.65 7.46
CA ARG A 159 32.06 -7.64 8.40
C ARG A 159 31.20 -7.71 9.66
N GLN A 160 31.82 -7.78 10.81
CA GLN A 160 31.11 -7.79 12.08
C GLN A 160 30.38 -6.46 12.28
N PHE A 161 29.08 -6.49 12.61
CA PHE A 161 28.30 -5.28 12.83
C PHE A 161 28.78 -4.41 13.98
N LYS A 162 29.29 -5.05 15.04
CA LYS A 162 29.94 -4.39 16.19
C LYS A 162 31.21 -5.14 16.55
N PRO A 163 32.39 -4.72 16.11
CA PRO A 163 33.63 -5.47 16.21
C PRO A 163 34.02 -5.93 17.61
N SER A 164 33.64 -5.21 18.66
CA SER A 164 33.95 -5.56 20.05
C SER A 164 32.79 -6.21 20.82
N THR A 165 31.71 -6.59 20.14
CA THR A 165 30.51 -7.09 20.81
C THR A 165 30.27 -8.54 20.46
N SER A 166 30.23 -9.39 21.49
CA SER A 166 29.73 -10.77 21.42
C SER A 166 28.44 -10.91 22.23
N TYR A 167 27.63 -11.88 21.86
CA TYR A 167 26.36 -12.21 22.52
C TYR A 167 26.50 -13.51 23.30
N LYS A 168 25.94 -13.58 24.51
CA LYS A 168 26.06 -14.75 25.40
C LYS A 168 25.22 -15.94 24.92
N ASN A 169 24.18 -15.68 24.17
CA ASN A 169 23.28 -16.72 23.65
C ASN A 169 22.80 -16.38 22.24
N ALA A 170 22.23 -17.38 21.57
CA ALA A 170 21.73 -17.26 20.22
C ALA A 170 20.58 -16.25 20.09
N LEU A 171 19.71 -16.16 21.09
CA LEU A 171 18.53 -15.29 21.04
C LEU A 171 18.94 -13.81 21.03
N ASP A 172 19.91 -13.42 21.84
CA ASP A 172 20.40 -12.04 21.86
C ASP A 172 21.05 -11.65 20.52
N ALA A 173 21.78 -12.58 19.89
CA ALA A 173 22.38 -12.38 18.57
C ALA A 173 21.31 -12.28 17.49
N VAL A 174 20.26 -13.12 17.55
CA VAL A 174 19.11 -13.07 16.64
C VAL A 174 18.34 -11.77 16.81
N ASP A 175 18.02 -11.37 18.05
CA ASP A 175 17.29 -10.12 18.31
C ASP A 175 18.08 -8.90 17.80
N PHE A 176 19.41 -8.89 17.96
CA PHE A 176 20.26 -7.85 17.39
C PHE A 176 20.26 -7.86 15.86
N LEU A 177 20.39 -9.04 15.24
CA LEU A 177 20.38 -9.17 13.78
C LEU A 177 19.08 -8.62 13.17
N TYR A 178 17.93 -8.93 13.78
CA TYR A 178 16.67 -8.38 13.35
C TYR A 178 16.53 -6.87 13.60
N THR A 179 17.16 -6.35 14.66
CA THR A 179 17.24 -4.90 14.87
C THR A 179 18.00 -4.22 13.74
N VAL A 180 19.13 -4.80 13.32
CA VAL A 180 19.93 -4.27 12.19
C VAL A 180 19.20 -4.42 10.87
N ALA A 181 18.48 -5.54 10.67
CA ALA A 181 17.64 -5.74 9.50
C ALA A 181 16.48 -4.71 9.46
N ALA A 182 15.85 -4.44 10.61
CA ALA A 182 14.80 -3.41 10.72
C ALA A 182 15.29 -2.01 10.37
N ASP A 183 16.52 -1.67 10.74
CA ASP A 183 17.13 -0.37 10.39
C ASP A 183 17.41 -0.21 8.89
N ARG A 184 17.54 -1.31 8.16
CA ARG A 184 17.85 -1.32 6.72
C ARG A 184 16.66 -1.65 5.84
N PHE A 185 15.67 -2.38 6.37
CA PHE A 185 14.56 -2.92 5.62
C PHE A 185 13.24 -2.64 6.36
N SER A 186 12.26 -2.12 5.64
CA SER A 186 10.97 -1.70 6.18
C SER A 186 10.09 -2.84 6.73
N GLU A 187 10.45 -4.09 6.43
CA GLU A 187 9.69 -5.27 6.87
C GLU A 187 9.79 -5.60 8.36
N TYR A 188 10.81 -5.09 9.07
CA TYR A 188 11.06 -5.44 10.46
C TYR A 188 11.12 -4.20 11.34
N SER A 189 10.62 -4.30 12.55
CA SER A 189 10.73 -3.25 13.56
C SER A 189 11.12 -3.85 14.91
N SER A 190 12.06 -3.21 15.60
CA SER A 190 12.43 -3.55 16.98
C SER A 190 11.55 -2.87 18.02
N GLN A 191 10.64 -1.99 17.60
CA GLN A 191 9.72 -1.25 18.47
C GLN A 191 8.33 -1.86 18.46
N ALA A 192 7.53 -1.56 19.50
CA ALA A 192 6.13 -1.97 19.55
C ALA A 192 5.36 -1.45 18.32
N PRO A 193 4.53 -2.30 17.70
CA PRO A 193 3.94 -2.00 16.41
C PRO A 193 3.01 -0.81 16.47
N ARG A 194 3.35 0.21 15.72
CA ARG A 194 2.39 1.14 15.16
C ARG A 194 2.45 0.95 13.66
N ASN A 195 1.32 1.09 12.98
CA ASN A 195 1.33 1.13 11.55
C ASN A 195 2.35 2.17 11.09
N TYR A 196 3.24 1.78 10.19
CA TYR A 196 4.44 2.56 9.84
C TYR A 196 4.13 4.03 9.47
N TYR A 197 2.98 4.26 8.81
CA TYR A 197 2.55 5.58 8.36
C TYR A 197 1.50 6.25 9.26
N GLU A 198 1.14 5.66 10.41
CA GLU A 198 0.18 6.26 11.36
C GLU A 198 0.57 7.69 11.79
N ARG A 199 1.88 7.98 11.84
CA ARG A 199 2.43 9.31 12.11
C ARG A 199 2.01 10.38 11.10
N TYR A 200 1.59 9.98 9.91
CA TYR A 200 1.08 10.88 8.88
C TYR A 200 -0.44 11.03 8.91
N SER A 201 -1.15 10.34 9.80
CA SER A 201 -2.58 10.54 10.00
C SER A 201 -2.88 11.90 10.64
N LEU A 202 -4.13 12.34 10.53
CA LEU A 202 -4.59 13.51 11.26
C LEU A 202 -4.50 13.26 12.77
N LEU A 203 -3.89 14.21 13.49
CA LEU A 203 -3.82 14.16 14.95
C LEU A 203 -5.16 14.60 15.53
N GLY A 204 -5.67 13.85 16.52
CA GLY A 204 -6.91 14.18 17.19
C GLY A 204 -7.53 12.98 17.89
N LYS A 205 -8.84 13.05 18.12
CA LYS A 205 -9.60 11.95 18.74
C LYS A 205 -10.01 10.93 17.67
N ASN A 206 -9.04 10.28 17.06
CA ASN A 206 -9.22 9.19 16.12
C ASN A 206 -8.87 7.84 16.78
N SER A 207 -9.30 6.77 16.14
CA SER A 207 -8.95 5.40 16.50
C SER A 207 -8.88 4.52 15.27
N SER A 208 -8.39 3.30 15.45
CA SER A 208 -8.41 2.25 14.42
C SER A 208 -7.76 2.67 13.08
N TYR A 209 -6.60 3.36 13.15
CA TYR A 209 -5.84 3.67 11.95
C TYR A 209 -5.49 2.39 11.19
N LYS A 210 -5.75 2.38 9.88
CA LYS A 210 -5.41 1.27 8.98
C LYS A 210 -4.92 1.78 7.64
N GLU A 211 -4.04 1.00 7.04
CA GLU A 211 -3.62 1.16 5.65
C GLU A 211 -4.16 0.00 4.82
N TRP A 212 -4.83 0.35 3.74
CA TRP A 212 -5.40 -0.58 2.78
C TRP A 212 -4.63 -0.46 1.48
N VAL A 213 -4.11 -1.56 0.99
CA VAL A 213 -3.35 -1.61 -0.26
C VAL A 213 -4.07 -2.47 -1.28
N VAL A 214 -4.01 -2.05 -2.54
CA VAL A 214 -4.65 -2.69 -3.68
C VAL A 214 -3.58 -3.13 -4.65
N CYS A 215 -3.46 -4.43 -4.87
CA CYS A 215 -2.43 -5.02 -5.71
C CYS A 215 -3.06 -5.84 -6.84
N LEU A 216 -2.39 -5.86 -7.99
CA LEU A 216 -2.70 -6.71 -9.14
C LEU A 216 -1.77 -7.93 -9.10
N PRO A 217 -2.23 -9.08 -8.58
CA PRO A 217 -1.35 -10.24 -8.42
C PRO A 217 -0.93 -10.85 -9.76
N ASP A 218 -1.81 -10.79 -10.76
CA ASP A 218 -1.66 -11.45 -12.06
C ASP A 218 -1.23 -10.47 -13.18
N TRP A 219 -0.80 -9.25 -12.82
CA TRP A 219 -0.31 -8.29 -13.82
C TRP A 219 1.03 -8.77 -14.41
N PRO A 220 1.18 -8.79 -15.74
CA PRO A 220 2.31 -9.45 -16.39
C PRO A 220 3.67 -8.78 -16.13
N GLU A 221 3.68 -7.47 -15.88
CA GLU A 221 4.90 -6.71 -15.59
C GLU A 221 5.00 -6.38 -14.09
N THR A 222 6.21 -6.16 -13.59
CA THR A 222 6.43 -5.86 -12.18
C THR A 222 6.68 -4.38 -11.97
N PHE A 223 5.81 -3.75 -11.18
CA PHE A 223 6.04 -2.42 -10.62
C PHE A 223 6.42 -2.56 -9.13
N GLU A 224 7.63 -2.12 -8.78
CA GLU A 224 8.11 -2.08 -7.40
C GLU A 224 7.68 -0.78 -6.72
N ASN A 225 6.98 -0.89 -5.59
CA ASN A 225 6.52 0.27 -4.83
C ASN A 225 7.56 0.68 -3.79
N SER A 226 7.83 1.99 -3.67
CA SER A 226 8.81 2.51 -2.70
C SER A 226 8.30 2.60 -1.26
N HIS A 227 6.97 2.55 -1.04
CA HIS A 227 6.34 2.72 0.27
C HIS A 227 5.97 1.39 0.93
N PHE A 228 5.70 0.36 0.12
CA PHE A 228 5.28 -0.95 0.59
C PHE A 228 6.12 -2.01 -0.13
N ASP A 229 6.55 -3.05 0.59
CA ASP A 229 7.26 -4.19 -0.01
C ASP A 229 6.26 -5.13 -0.71
N LEU A 230 5.49 -4.54 -1.64
CA LEU A 230 4.47 -5.21 -2.43
C LEU A 230 4.60 -4.77 -3.89
N ASN A 231 4.64 -5.75 -4.78
CA ASN A 231 4.65 -5.50 -6.21
C ASN A 231 3.25 -5.17 -6.72
N ASN A 232 3.20 -4.44 -7.81
CA ASN A 232 1.98 -4.12 -8.55
C ASN A 232 0.89 -3.47 -7.70
N LEU A 233 1.31 -2.60 -6.79
CA LEU A 233 0.42 -1.83 -5.94
C LEU A 233 -0.18 -0.66 -6.74
N VAL A 234 -1.46 -0.77 -7.07
CA VAL A 234 -2.20 0.25 -7.86
C VAL A 234 -2.47 1.50 -7.05
N LEU A 235 -2.95 1.32 -5.82
CA LEU A 235 -3.22 2.43 -4.91
C LEU A 235 -3.23 1.95 -3.45
N HIS A 236 -3.09 2.90 -2.54
CA HIS A 236 -3.34 2.67 -1.13
C HIS A 236 -4.29 3.73 -0.56
N ILE A 237 -4.98 3.35 0.51
CA ILE A 237 -5.90 4.20 1.25
C ILE A 237 -5.52 4.16 2.72
N ARG A 238 -5.47 5.32 3.36
CA ARG A 238 -5.31 5.46 4.80
C ARG A 238 -6.64 5.83 5.42
N THR A 239 -7.01 5.12 6.47
CA THR A 239 -8.30 5.30 7.15
C THR A 239 -8.13 5.41 8.66
N SER A 240 -9.01 6.16 9.28
CA SER A 240 -9.14 6.24 10.74
C SER A 240 -10.60 6.47 11.15
N GLU A 241 -10.97 5.95 12.33
CA GLU A 241 -12.32 6.15 12.86
C GLU A 241 -12.39 7.44 13.66
N TRP A 242 -13.42 8.24 13.40
CA TRP A 242 -13.65 9.51 14.04
C TRP A 242 -15.08 9.65 14.54
N LYS A 243 -15.26 10.61 15.44
CA LYS A 243 -16.57 11.16 15.76
C LYS A 243 -16.59 12.64 15.39
N ASP A 244 -17.66 13.07 14.72
CA ASP A 244 -17.85 14.49 14.45
C ASP A 244 -18.21 15.29 15.70
N THR A 245 -18.34 16.61 15.57
CA THR A 245 -18.70 17.47 16.70
C THR A 245 -20.09 17.23 17.27
N LYS A 246 -20.93 16.47 16.55
CA LYS A 246 -22.25 15.98 17.00
C LYS A 246 -22.18 14.56 17.59
N ASN A 247 -20.96 14.05 17.84
CA ASN A 247 -20.68 12.70 18.35
C ASN A 247 -21.16 11.57 17.45
N GLN A 248 -21.36 11.82 16.14
CA GLN A 248 -21.75 10.81 15.17
C GLN A 248 -20.49 10.13 14.61
N PRO A 249 -20.46 8.78 14.55
CA PRO A 249 -19.30 8.06 14.02
C PRO A 249 -19.17 8.24 12.52
N LEU A 250 -17.93 8.26 12.02
CA LEU A 250 -17.57 8.24 10.62
C LEU A 250 -16.22 7.57 10.40
N LEU A 251 -16.03 6.97 9.23
CA LEU A 251 -14.72 6.56 8.76
C LEU A 251 -14.12 7.71 7.95
N LEU A 252 -12.96 8.21 8.38
CA LEU A 252 -12.21 9.22 7.65
C LEU A 252 -11.25 8.52 6.69
N ILE A 253 -11.30 8.94 5.44
CA ILE A 253 -10.27 8.64 4.44
C ILE A 253 -9.22 9.73 4.56
N ASP A 254 -8.16 9.39 5.26
CA ASP A 254 -7.03 10.28 5.50
C ASP A 254 -6.26 10.55 4.21
N GLU A 255 -6.13 9.54 3.35
CA GLU A 255 -5.40 9.63 2.08
C GLU A 255 -5.84 8.55 1.09
N ILE A 256 -5.81 8.91 -0.19
CA ILE A 256 -5.86 8.00 -1.34
C ILE A 256 -4.67 8.37 -2.23
N GLN A 257 -3.79 7.43 -2.53
CA GLN A 257 -2.59 7.68 -3.32
C GLN A 257 -2.28 6.51 -4.24
N SER A 258 -1.70 6.82 -5.40
CA SER A 258 -1.15 5.85 -6.35
C SER A 258 0.23 6.31 -6.81
N ASP A 259 1.26 5.62 -6.36
CA ASP A 259 2.64 5.90 -6.77
C ASP A 259 2.87 5.49 -8.23
N TRP A 260 2.34 4.33 -8.63
CA TRP A 260 2.45 3.84 -10.00
C TRP A 260 1.91 4.86 -11.00
N HIS A 261 0.68 5.34 -10.77
CA HIS A 261 0.09 6.35 -11.66
C HIS A 261 0.70 7.75 -11.50
N ALA A 262 1.29 8.08 -10.35
CA ALA A 262 2.04 9.32 -10.20
C ALA A 262 3.29 9.30 -11.07
N LEU A 263 4.10 8.24 -10.95
CA LEU A 263 5.31 8.05 -11.76
C LEU A 263 4.99 7.90 -13.25
N GLY A 264 3.92 7.17 -13.60
CA GLY A 264 3.50 7.02 -14.99
C GLY A 264 3.09 8.34 -15.66
N ARG A 265 2.50 9.28 -14.90
CA ARG A 265 2.21 10.63 -15.41
C ARG A 265 3.46 11.50 -15.53
N GLU A 266 4.44 11.31 -14.66
CA GLU A 266 5.68 12.07 -14.64
C GLU A 266 6.68 11.57 -15.68
N ASN A 267 6.89 10.26 -15.77
CA ASN A 267 7.96 9.65 -16.55
C ASN A 267 7.48 8.90 -17.80
N GLY A 268 6.16 8.73 -17.96
CA GLY A 268 5.56 7.90 -19.01
C GLY A 268 5.34 6.45 -18.58
N TYR A 269 4.59 5.75 -19.43
CA TYR A 269 4.38 4.31 -19.33
C TYR A 269 5.02 3.62 -20.53
N TYR A 270 5.65 2.48 -20.34
CA TYR A 270 6.05 1.60 -21.43
C TYR A 270 5.08 0.43 -21.58
N ASP A 271 4.92 -0.04 -22.83
CA ASP A 271 3.98 -1.13 -23.12
C ASP A 271 4.52 -2.47 -22.61
N ILE A 272 3.59 -3.32 -22.16
CA ILE A 272 3.88 -4.67 -21.67
C ILE A 272 4.65 -5.46 -22.74
N GLY A 273 5.75 -6.10 -22.32
CA GLY A 273 6.61 -6.88 -23.20
C GLY A 273 7.59 -6.07 -24.04
N THR A 274 7.63 -4.73 -23.91
CA THR A 274 8.69 -3.93 -24.49
C THR A 274 9.92 -3.90 -23.58
N ILE A 275 11.11 -3.90 -24.19
CA ILE A 275 12.35 -3.74 -23.43
C ILE A 275 12.45 -2.27 -23.05
N GLU A 276 12.64 -2.01 -21.76
CA GLU A 276 12.92 -0.68 -21.25
C GLU A 276 14.21 -0.14 -21.90
N ASP A 277 14.15 1.08 -22.45
CA ASP A 277 15.36 1.74 -22.95
C ASP A 277 16.30 2.02 -21.77
N GLU A 278 17.57 1.63 -21.89
CA GLU A 278 18.58 1.87 -20.84
C GLU A 278 18.62 3.38 -20.49
N GLY A 279 18.23 3.70 -19.25
CA GLY A 279 18.17 5.09 -18.75
C GLY A 279 16.78 5.73 -18.77
N SER A 280 15.74 5.04 -19.22
CA SER A 280 14.34 5.46 -19.05
C SER A 280 13.91 5.35 -17.58
N ASN A 281 13.15 6.33 -17.09
CA ASN A 281 12.47 6.27 -15.80
C ASN A 281 10.97 5.94 -15.96
N ALA A 282 10.54 5.52 -17.16
CA ALA A 282 9.18 5.12 -17.42
C ALA A 282 8.79 3.92 -16.55
N VAL A 283 7.51 3.74 -16.27
CA VAL A 283 7.00 2.62 -15.50
C VAL A 283 6.20 1.67 -16.38
N PRO A 284 6.03 0.40 -16.00
CA PRO A 284 5.17 -0.53 -16.74
C PRO A 284 3.77 0.05 -16.93
N ASP A 285 3.14 -0.30 -18.05
CA ASP A 285 1.73 0.00 -18.26
C ASP A 285 0.86 -0.59 -17.14
N ALA A 286 -0.23 0.09 -16.80
CA ALA A 286 -1.14 -0.30 -15.72
C ALA A 286 -2.59 0.00 -16.08
N PRO A 287 -3.58 -0.79 -15.60
CA PRO A 287 -4.98 -0.43 -15.72
C PRO A 287 -5.34 0.74 -14.81
N PHE A 288 -6.49 1.35 -15.03
CA PHE A 288 -7.02 2.45 -14.22
C PHE A 288 -6.26 3.77 -14.29
N LYS A 289 -5.44 4.02 -15.34
CA LYS A 289 -4.61 5.22 -15.49
C LYS A 289 -5.35 6.54 -15.23
N LYS A 290 -6.55 6.68 -15.78
CA LYS A 290 -7.40 7.89 -15.64
C LYS A 290 -8.34 7.81 -14.44
N GLU A 291 -8.61 6.61 -13.94
CA GLU A 291 -9.74 6.29 -13.05
C GLU A 291 -9.35 5.72 -11.70
N TRP A 292 -8.05 5.62 -11.41
CA TRP A 292 -7.54 5.09 -10.14
C TRP A 292 -8.17 5.79 -8.92
N HIS A 293 -8.46 7.09 -9.02
CA HIS A 293 -9.12 7.84 -7.95
C HIS A 293 -10.60 7.44 -7.78
N GLU A 294 -11.28 7.05 -8.87
CA GLU A 294 -12.64 6.48 -8.80
C GLU A 294 -12.61 5.10 -8.12
N LEU A 295 -11.60 4.28 -8.43
CA LEU A 295 -11.34 3.02 -7.72
C LEU A 295 -11.10 3.27 -6.23
N GLY A 296 -10.30 4.28 -5.88
CA GLY A 296 -10.08 4.70 -4.50
C GLY A 296 -11.37 5.07 -3.77
N VAL A 297 -12.29 5.79 -4.41
CA VAL A 297 -13.59 6.13 -3.82
C VAL A 297 -14.49 4.89 -3.65
N LYS A 298 -14.51 3.97 -4.64
CA LYS A 298 -15.25 2.69 -4.51
C LYS A 298 -14.76 1.88 -3.31
N LEU A 299 -13.45 1.76 -3.19
CA LEU A 299 -12.81 1.07 -2.07
C LEU A 299 -13.06 1.76 -0.74
N ALA A 300 -13.04 3.09 -0.68
CA ALA A 300 -13.39 3.83 0.53
C ALA A 300 -14.81 3.49 1.03
N ILE A 301 -15.77 3.36 0.12
CA ILE A 301 -17.14 2.94 0.43
C ILE A 301 -17.16 1.49 0.93
N TRP A 302 -16.49 0.59 0.22
CA TRP A 302 -16.39 -0.82 0.60
C TRP A 302 -15.73 -0.97 1.99
N VAL A 303 -14.59 -0.31 2.23
CA VAL A 303 -13.89 -0.31 3.53
C VAL A 303 -14.79 0.22 4.64
N ALA A 304 -15.55 1.30 4.39
CA ALA A 304 -16.48 1.84 5.37
C ALA A 304 -17.53 0.79 5.78
N LEU A 305 -18.12 0.10 4.82
CA LEU A 305 -19.10 -0.96 5.07
C LEU A 305 -18.49 -2.14 5.84
N GLN A 306 -17.29 -2.60 5.42
CA GLN A 306 -16.56 -3.67 6.13
C GLN A 306 -16.20 -3.28 7.57
N SER A 307 -16.02 -2.00 7.84
CA SER A 307 -15.71 -1.46 9.18
C SER A 307 -16.99 -1.07 9.97
N GLY A 308 -18.18 -1.37 9.45
CA GLY A 308 -19.46 -1.08 10.11
C GLY A 308 -19.89 0.39 10.04
N HIS A 309 -19.30 1.19 9.16
CA HIS A 309 -19.63 2.60 8.99
C HIS A 309 -20.56 2.84 7.80
N ARG A 310 -21.57 3.69 8.00
CA ARG A 310 -22.45 4.20 6.93
C ARG A 310 -22.12 5.64 6.52
N ARG A 311 -21.19 6.28 7.20
CA ARG A 311 -20.70 7.63 6.92
C ARG A 311 -19.21 7.56 6.63
N VAL A 312 -18.84 7.93 5.41
CA VAL A 312 -17.44 8.01 4.98
C VAL A 312 -17.08 9.47 4.72
N ALA A 313 -15.99 9.93 5.32
CA ALA A 313 -15.52 11.30 5.19
C ALA A 313 -14.20 11.35 4.43
N PHE A 314 -13.98 12.45 3.71
CA PHE A 314 -12.77 12.66 2.92
C PHE A 314 -12.09 13.96 3.34
N THR A 315 -10.77 13.92 3.47
CA THR A 315 -9.94 15.09 3.68
C THR A 315 -9.97 16.03 2.46
N ASN A 316 -9.46 17.24 2.61
CA ASN A 316 -9.29 18.22 1.54
C ASN A 316 -7.80 18.55 1.31
N SER A 317 -7.49 19.34 0.28
CA SER A 317 -6.12 19.72 -0.04
C SER A 317 -5.40 20.45 1.09
N ASN A 318 -6.11 21.25 1.90
CA ASN A 318 -5.51 21.98 3.03
C ASN A 318 -4.93 21.03 4.08
N VAL A 319 -5.60 19.90 4.33
CA VAL A 319 -5.09 18.85 5.23
C VAL A 319 -3.77 18.30 4.72
N HIS A 320 -3.68 18.02 3.42
CA HIS A 320 -2.47 17.47 2.80
C HIS A 320 -1.34 18.52 2.73
N LYS A 321 -1.65 19.75 2.34
CA LYS A 321 -0.72 20.87 2.40
C LYS A 321 -0.08 20.99 3.78
N PHE A 322 -0.90 20.93 4.81
CA PHE A 322 -0.47 21.01 6.19
C PHE A 322 0.41 19.81 6.59
N ARG A 323 -0.04 18.61 6.29
CA ARG A 323 0.64 17.35 6.61
C ARG A 323 2.03 17.26 5.98
N TYR A 324 2.16 17.63 4.71
CA TYR A 324 3.39 17.50 3.95
C TYR A 324 4.22 18.77 3.87
N GLY A 325 3.74 19.88 4.44
CA GLY A 325 4.43 21.18 4.40
C GLY A 325 4.59 21.75 2.99
N ARG A 326 3.83 21.27 2.02
CA ARG A 326 3.88 21.63 0.60
C ARG A 326 2.49 21.85 0.04
N ASP A 327 2.34 22.89 -0.76
CA ASP A 327 1.13 23.14 -1.54
C ASP A 327 1.36 22.59 -2.96
N LEU A 328 0.76 21.46 -3.26
CA LEU A 328 0.90 20.79 -4.55
C LEU A 328 -0.42 20.89 -5.32
N GLU A 329 -0.35 21.28 -6.60
CA GLU A 329 -1.50 21.35 -7.50
C GLU A 329 -2.24 20.00 -7.58
N GLY A 330 -1.51 18.89 -7.54
CA GLY A 330 -2.07 17.54 -7.50
C GLY A 330 -3.00 17.29 -6.31
N PHE A 331 -2.77 17.91 -5.15
CA PHE A 331 -3.68 17.81 -4.00
C PHE A 331 -5.00 18.51 -4.26
N HIS A 332 -4.97 19.73 -4.84
CA HIS A 332 -6.18 20.47 -5.21
C HIS A 332 -6.97 19.72 -6.27
N LEU A 333 -6.29 19.20 -7.28
CA LEU A 333 -6.94 18.43 -8.33
C LEU A 333 -7.63 17.19 -7.74
N LEU A 334 -6.93 16.38 -6.94
CA LEU A 334 -7.46 15.12 -6.42
C LEU A 334 -8.54 15.34 -5.36
N TYR A 335 -8.22 16.08 -4.28
CA TYR A 335 -9.07 16.15 -3.08
C TYR A 335 -10.17 17.22 -3.15
N ASP A 336 -9.98 18.28 -3.97
CA ASP A 336 -10.99 19.34 -4.07
C ASP A 336 -11.84 19.25 -5.36
N GLN A 337 -11.40 18.46 -6.36
CA GLN A 337 -12.10 18.35 -7.64
C GLN A 337 -12.51 16.91 -7.98
N LEU A 338 -11.55 15.98 -8.15
CA LEU A 338 -11.82 14.64 -8.68
C LEU A 338 -12.63 13.78 -7.70
N ILE A 339 -12.21 13.67 -6.45
CA ILE A 339 -12.95 12.93 -5.41
C ILE A 339 -14.34 13.54 -5.20
N PRO A 340 -14.49 14.88 -5.00
CA PRO A 340 -15.83 15.49 -4.92
C PRO A 340 -16.73 15.23 -6.11
N LYS A 341 -16.18 15.28 -7.32
CA LYS A 341 -16.93 14.99 -8.56
C LYS A 341 -17.42 13.54 -8.59
N SER A 342 -16.59 12.60 -8.17
CA SER A 342 -16.94 11.18 -8.06
C SER A 342 -18.04 10.95 -7.04
N LEU A 343 -17.95 11.55 -5.86
CA LEU A 343 -18.97 11.48 -4.82
C LEU A 343 -20.30 12.13 -5.27
N ALA A 344 -20.24 13.26 -5.99
CA ALA A 344 -21.43 13.91 -6.53
C ALA A 344 -22.15 13.05 -7.59
N LYS A 345 -21.41 12.33 -8.43
CA LYS A 345 -21.98 11.35 -9.37
C LYS A 345 -22.75 10.24 -8.63
N LEU A 346 -22.13 9.67 -7.58
CA LEU A 346 -22.78 8.66 -6.75
C LEU A 346 -24.00 9.22 -6.03
N ALA A 347 -23.89 10.38 -5.42
CA ALA A 347 -25.00 11.03 -4.73
C ALA A 347 -26.19 11.27 -5.68
N SER A 348 -25.93 11.72 -6.91
CA SER A 348 -26.95 11.89 -7.94
C SER A 348 -27.58 10.56 -8.35
N LYS A 349 -26.77 9.53 -8.60
CA LYS A 349 -27.23 8.20 -9.02
C LYS A 349 -28.15 7.54 -7.98
N PHE A 350 -27.76 7.59 -6.72
CA PHE A 350 -28.49 6.98 -5.61
C PHE A 350 -29.43 7.96 -4.88
N LYS A 351 -29.63 9.17 -5.43
CA LYS A 351 -30.50 10.20 -4.87
C LYS A 351 -30.26 10.46 -3.38
N CYS A 352 -29.01 10.44 -2.96
CA CYS A 352 -28.61 10.66 -1.58
C CYS A 352 -27.88 11.99 -1.39
N HIS A 353 -27.67 12.38 -0.13
CA HIS A 353 -27.07 13.66 0.20
C HIS A 353 -25.55 13.56 0.32
N LEU A 354 -24.85 14.51 -0.30
CA LEU A 354 -23.43 14.75 -0.06
C LEU A 354 -23.29 15.92 0.92
N GLY A 355 -22.90 15.63 2.15
CA GLY A 355 -22.83 16.57 3.24
C GLY A 355 -21.44 16.98 3.67
N SER A 356 -21.37 17.56 4.85
CA SER A 356 -20.11 17.83 5.53
C SER A 356 -20.24 17.68 7.04
N ALA A 357 -19.14 17.38 7.71
CA ALA A 357 -19.07 17.32 9.16
C ALA A 357 -17.85 18.12 9.66
N MET A 358 -17.89 18.50 10.95
CA MET A 358 -16.74 19.07 11.62
C MET A 358 -16.11 18.01 12.51
N ILE A 359 -14.79 17.81 12.41
CA ILE A 359 -14.01 16.94 13.28
C ILE A 359 -13.03 17.76 14.11
N ALA A 360 -12.75 17.32 15.33
CA ALA A 360 -11.80 18.01 16.21
C ALA A 360 -10.40 17.45 15.99
N ILE A 361 -9.53 18.22 15.39
CA ILE A 361 -8.14 17.87 15.11
C ILE A 361 -7.17 18.62 16.02
N SER A 362 -5.95 18.10 16.13
CA SER A 362 -4.81 18.82 16.71
C SER A 362 -3.86 19.19 15.58
N GLU A 363 -3.80 20.48 15.26
CA GLU A 363 -2.90 21.01 14.25
C GLU A 363 -1.49 21.11 14.83
N PRO A 364 -0.51 20.30 14.39
CA PRO A 364 0.83 20.36 14.96
C PRO A 364 1.49 21.69 14.64
N LYS A 365 2.19 22.27 15.63
CA LYS A 365 2.99 23.48 15.46
C LYS A 365 4.35 23.22 14.81
N GLU A 366 4.70 21.95 14.67
CA GLU A 366 6.01 21.51 14.21
C GLU A 366 5.83 20.40 13.16
N THR A 367 6.73 20.36 12.18
CA THR A 367 6.83 19.23 11.26
C THR A 367 7.69 18.13 11.88
N ILE A 368 7.39 16.87 11.57
CA ILE A 368 8.14 15.73 12.05
C ILE A 368 8.85 15.01 10.89
N ARG A 369 10.13 14.70 11.08
CA ARG A 369 10.92 13.95 10.14
C ARG A 369 11.82 12.95 10.87
N TYR A 370 11.84 11.71 10.41
CA TYR A 370 12.83 10.76 10.92
C TYR A 370 14.20 11.03 10.29
N ARG A 371 15.21 11.21 11.15
CA ARG A 371 16.60 11.35 10.74
C ARG A 371 17.40 10.15 11.21
N ARG A 372 17.88 9.37 10.25
CA ARG A 372 18.65 8.15 10.52
C ARG A 372 19.84 8.43 11.46
N GLY A 373 19.98 7.62 12.53
CA GLY A 373 21.00 7.76 13.54
C GLY A 373 20.76 8.85 14.60
N ALA A 374 19.83 9.79 14.37
CA ALA A 374 19.51 10.87 15.32
C ALA A 374 18.16 10.67 16.01
N GLY A 375 17.15 10.14 15.31
CA GLY A 375 15.78 9.99 15.80
C GLY A 375 14.79 10.89 15.07
N TRP A 376 13.73 11.30 15.76
CA TRP A 376 12.66 12.10 15.22
C TRP A 376 12.98 13.60 15.39
N GLU A 377 13.22 14.27 14.27
CA GLU A 377 13.47 15.70 14.20
C GLU A 377 12.13 16.42 14.10
N LEU A 378 11.84 17.29 15.08
CA LEU A 378 10.71 18.18 15.07
C LEU A 378 11.23 19.58 14.76
N ARG A 379 10.63 20.22 13.76
CA ARG A 379 10.98 21.57 13.33
C ARG A 379 9.75 22.45 13.35
N GLY A 380 9.80 23.57 14.04
CA GLY A 380 8.80 24.62 14.01
C GLY A 380 8.66 25.26 12.62
N HIS A 381 7.56 25.94 12.37
CA HIS A 381 7.33 26.69 11.14
C HIS A 381 8.08 28.03 11.20
N GLY A 382 9.07 28.22 10.32
CA GLY A 382 9.89 29.46 10.19
C GLY A 382 11.36 29.18 9.84
N GLN A 383 12.06 30.20 9.36
CA GLN A 383 13.47 30.05 8.94
C GLN A 383 14.42 29.80 10.13
N ASP A 384 14.10 30.33 11.32
CA ASP A 384 14.91 30.21 12.54
C ASP A 384 14.29 29.29 13.59
N ALA A 385 13.47 28.33 13.17
CA ALA A 385 12.77 27.46 14.08
C ALA A 385 13.72 26.46 14.78
N ASP A 386 13.58 26.35 16.09
CA ASP A 386 14.31 25.37 16.90
C ASP A 386 14.06 23.94 16.39
N ILE A 387 15.15 23.16 16.32
CA ILE A 387 15.09 21.76 15.98
C ILE A 387 15.18 20.93 17.27
N LYS A 388 14.15 20.14 17.52
CA LYS A 388 14.12 19.21 18.65
C LYS A 388 14.25 17.79 18.18
N ILE A 389 15.14 17.00 18.77
CA ILE A 389 15.32 15.61 18.43
C ILE A 389 14.79 14.72 19.56
N ILE A 390 13.88 13.84 19.23
CA ILE A 390 13.29 12.84 20.14
C ILE A 390 13.60 11.46 19.60
N LYS A 391 14.27 10.63 20.39
CA LYS A 391 14.69 9.27 19.96
C LYS A 391 13.53 8.29 19.84
N ASN A 392 12.49 8.47 20.64
CA ASN A 392 11.35 7.57 20.69
C ASN A 392 10.16 8.16 19.91
N GLU A 393 9.65 7.42 18.93
CA GLU A 393 8.54 7.85 18.08
C GLU A 393 7.26 8.14 18.88
N VAL A 394 6.90 7.27 19.81
CA VAL A 394 5.69 7.45 20.62
C VAL A 394 5.75 8.74 21.42
N VAL A 395 6.93 9.08 21.95
CA VAL A 395 7.14 10.32 22.68
C VAL A 395 7.07 11.51 21.75
N ALA A 396 7.65 11.43 20.55
CA ALA A 396 7.60 12.47 19.54
C ALA A 396 6.15 12.77 19.10
N MET A 397 5.38 11.73 18.84
CA MET A 397 3.98 11.86 18.44
C MET A 397 3.10 12.42 19.55
N ARG A 398 3.26 11.95 20.80
CA ARG A 398 2.56 12.52 21.97
C ARG A 398 2.90 13.99 22.19
N TYR A 399 4.15 14.35 21.97
CA TYR A 399 4.60 15.74 22.07
C TYR A 399 3.90 16.60 21.01
N LEU A 400 3.91 16.20 19.74
CA LEU A 400 3.20 16.90 18.66
C LEU A 400 1.70 17.07 18.96
N GLU A 401 1.07 16.02 19.45
CA GLU A 401 -0.35 16.05 19.81
C GLU A 401 -0.62 17.02 20.98
N SER A 402 0.26 17.01 21.99
CA SER A 402 0.12 17.87 23.18
C SER A 402 0.38 19.35 22.89
N CYS A 403 1.29 19.64 21.96
CA CYS A 403 1.65 21.01 21.56
C CYS A 403 0.79 21.56 20.42
N GLY A 404 -0.04 20.71 19.80
CA GLY A 404 -0.92 21.09 18.69
C GLY A 404 -2.00 22.08 19.11
N LEU A 405 -2.33 22.99 18.19
CA LEU A 405 -3.50 23.87 18.34
C LEU A 405 -4.76 23.04 18.08
N LYS A 406 -5.68 23.03 19.04
CA LYS A 406 -6.99 22.40 18.84
C LYS A 406 -7.78 23.21 17.82
N LYS A 407 -8.23 22.55 16.78
CA LYS A 407 -8.95 23.15 15.66
C LYS A 407 -10.11 22.24 15.26
N GLN A 408 -11.12 22.83 14.65
CA GLN A 408 -12.15 22.08 13.96
C GLN A 408 -11.86 22.11 12.46
N GLU A 409 -11.84 20.94 11.84
CA GLU A 409 -11.66 20.80 10.40
C GLU A 409 -12.97 20.33 9.76
N LYS A 410 -13.34 20.99 8.66
CA LYS A 410 -14.52 20.63 7.87
C LYS A 410 -14.14 19.54 6.87
N VAL A 411 -14.74 18.36 7.01
CA VAL A 411 -14.57 17.25 6.10
C VAL A 411 -15.84 17.01 5.27
N ARG A 412 -15.68 16.54 4.05
CA ARG A 412 -16.80 16.15 3.19
C ARG A 412 -17.27 14.76 3.60
N VAL A 413 -18.59 14.59 3.73
CA VAL A 413 -19.18 13.32 4.17
C VAL A 413 -20.13 12.81 3.11
N PHE A 414 -19.94 11.56 2.72
CA PHE A 414 -20.86 10.78 1.92
C PHE A 414 -21.58 9.80 2.84
N GLU A 415 -22.90 9.91 2.90
CA GLU A 415 -23.75 8.95 3.60
C GLU A 415 -24.11 7.83 2.64
N ILE A 416 -23.64 6.62 2.92
CA ILE A 416 -23.85 5.44 2.08
C ILE A 416 -25.31 5.03 2.18
N PRO A 417 -26.10 5.19 1.11
CA PRO A 417 -27.52 4.83 1.13
C PRO A 417 -27.68 3.30 1.20
N PRO A 418 -28.77 2.78 1.77
CA PRO A 418 -29.02 1.34 1.89
C PRO A 418 -28.90 0.61 0.55
N GLU A 419 -29.46 1.15 -0.52
CA GLU A 419 -29.40 0.56 -1.86
C GLU A 419 -27.94 0.35 -2.35
N LEU A 420 -27.07 1.34 -2.16
CA LEU A 420 -25.67 1.20 -2.52
C LEU A 420 -24.95 0.17 -1.62
N ALA A 421 -25.25 0.16 -0.34
CA ALA A 421 -24.70 -0.81 0.57
C ALA A 421 -25.09 -2.24 0.19
N ASP A 422 -26.37 -2.47 -0.10
CA ASP A 422 -26.88 -3.78 -0.53
C ASP A 422 -26.22 -4.22 -1.86
N MET A 423 -25.98 -3.30 -2.78
CA MET A 423 -25.26 -3.58 -4.03
C MET A 423 -23.81 -3.99 -3.76
N VAL A 424 -23.11 -3.26 -2.90
CA VAL A 424 -21.70 -3.60 -2.52
C VAL A 424 -21.64 -4.95 -1.84
N GLU A 425 -22.56 -5.26 -0.93
CA GLU A 425 -22.59 -6.50 -0.17
C GLU A 425 -23.00 -7.70 -1.03
N SER A 426 -23.96 -7.55 -1.93
CA SER A 426 -24.50 -8.65 -2.74
C SER A 426 -23.73 -8.90 -4.04
N LYS A 427 -23.23 -7.85 -4.68
CA LYS A 427 -22.62 -7.90 -6.00
C LYS A 427 -21.12 -7.61 -5.99
N GLY A 428 -20.66 -6.83 -5.03
CA GLY A 428 -19.25 -6.41 -4.93
C GLY A 428 -18.95 -5.11 -5.66
N LEU A 429 -17.70 -4.97 -6.12
CA LEU A 429 -17.18 -3.76 -6.77
C LEU A 429 -17.05 -3.98 -8.28
N PRO A 430 -17.49 -3.04 -9.12
CA PRO A 430 -17.17 -3.07 -10.53
C PRO A 430 -15.66 -2.83 -10.72
N LEU A 431 -15.01 -3.60 -11.58
CA LEU A 431 -13.61 -3.39 -11.95
C LEU A 431 -13.43 -1.97 -12.47
N PHE A 432 -14.17 -1.61 -13.48
CA PHE A 432 -14.15 -0.28 -14.09
C PHE A 432 -15.51 0.42 -13.88
N GLY A 433 -15.50 1.75 -13.98
CA GLY A 433 -16.73 2.53 -13.87
C GLY A 433 -17.37 2.49 -12.47
N TRP A 434 -18.70 2.61 -12.45
CA TRP A 434 -19.51 2.69 -11.23
C TRP A 434 -20.60 1.61 -11.23
N TRP A 435 -21.15 1.29 -10.02
CA TRP A 435 -22.31 0.41 -9.84
C TRP A 435 -23.47 0.76 -10.76
#